data_9067696b79e93faceaf26d1c544b3e4b
#
_entry.id   9067696b79e93faceaf26d1c544b3e4b
#
_cell.length_a   1.000
_cell.length_b   1.000
_cell.length_c   1.000
_cell.angle_alpha   90.00
_cell.angle_beta   90.00
_cell.angle_gamma   90.00
#
_symmetry.space_group_name_H-M   'P 1'
#
loop_
_entity.id
_entity.type
_entity.pdbx_description
1 polymer ?
#
loop_
_entity_poly.entity_id
_entity_poly.type
_entity_poly.pdbx_seq_one_letter_code
_entity_poly.pdbx_strand_id
1 'polypeptide(L)'
;FSRHKAARVLLILLAVLLVLVIALHPHGTKTFLILGIDNYGSLDDNGRSDVMMLVQVGFDRGKIHAVTFARDIVIPDERNHNVKLNTIVRSQDEDALVSALENAFDLKIDGWFRVNFSSVITIIDAMGGVEIDLTEAEAHYIDKKEGTYPDYPLAEGRCRMNGAQALCYARCRKLDNDLGRGDRQTKLFSALVAQTRRMSATNVVSVVRE
;
A
#
# COMPACT_ATOMS: atom_id res chain seq x y z
N PHE A 1 -5.21 24.93 13.61
CA PHE A 1 -3.91 24.24 13.73
C PHE A 1 -3.97 22.98 12.90
N SER A 2 -3.14 22.85 11.99
CA SER A 2 -3.16 22.25 10.65
C SER A 2 -3.34 20.72 10.65
N ARG A 3 -4.40 20.24 10.01
CA ARG A 3 -4.66 18.82 9.65
C ARG A 3 -3.48 18.18 8.88
N HIS A 4 -2.70 18.97 8.16
CA HIS A 4 -1.48 18.55 7.47
C HIS A 4 -0.34 18.12 8.41
N LYS A 5 -0.26 18.65 9.63
CA LYS A 5 0.78 18.28 10.60
C LYS A 5 0.50 16.91 11.24
N ALA A 6 -0.73 16.54 11.47
CA ALA A 6 -1.09 15.23 12.04
C ALA A 6 -0.87 14.08 11.04
N ALA A 7 -1.22 14.28 9.78
CA ALA A 7 -0.95 13.30 8.71
C ALA A 7 0.56 13.11 8.48
N ARG A 8 1.33 14.20 8.53
CA ARG A 8 2.81 14.16 8.46
C ARG A 8 3.43 13.42 9.63
N VAL A 9 2.93 13.63 10.85
CA VAL A 9 3.43 12.93 12.05
C VAL A 9 3.13 11.43 11.98
N LEU A 10 1.97 11.01 11.46
CA LEU A 10 1.63 9.60 11.29
C LEU A 10 2.50 8.93 10.23
N LEU A 11 2.81 9.63 9.14
CA LEU A 11 3.72 9.17 8.08
C LEU A 11 5.16 9.00 8.59
N ILE A 12 5.61 9.95 9.40
CA ILE A 12 6.90 9.90 10.11
C ILE A 12 6.92 8.70 11.04
N LEU A 13 5.85 8.48 11.81
CA LEU A 13 5.73 7.33 12.71
C LEU A 13 5.73 5.99 11.94
N LEU A 14 5.07 5.92 10.78
CA LEU A 14 5.05 4.72 9.95
C LEU A 14 6.43 4.45 9.30
N ALA A 15 7.09 5.49 8.78
CA ALA A 15 8.44 5.36 8.23
C ALA A 15 9.48 5.10 9.34
N VAL A 16 9.35 5.77 10.48
CA VAL A 16 10.20 5.53 11.67
C VAL A 16 9.91 4.16 12.26
N LEU A 17 8.66 3.72 12.33
CA LEU A 17 8.31 2.39 12.80
C LEU A 17 8.84 1.30 11.85
N LEU A 18 8.76 1.52 10.54
CA LEU A 18 9.36 0.61 9.55
C LEU A 18 10.89 0.58 9.70
N VAL A 19 11.53 1.74 9.87
CA VAL A 19 12.98 1.84 10.11
C VAL A 19 13.36 1.26 11.48
N LEU A 20 12.54 1.47 12.51
CA LEU A 20 12.76 0.92 13.85
C LEU A 20 12.58 -0.60 13.87
N VAL A 21 11.58 -1.11 13.18
CA VAL A 21 11.38 -2.56 12.99
C VAL A 21 12.56 -3.17 12.24
N ILE A 22 13.07 -2.48 11.23
CA ILE A 22 14.29 -2.89 10.50
C ILE A 22 15.53 -2.83 11.41
N ALA A 23 15.67 -1.80 12.22
CA ALA A 23 16.84 -1.59 13.08
C ALA A 23 16.85 -2.47 14.34
N LEU A 24 15.67 -2.78 14.89
CA LEU A 24 15.55 -3.57 16.13
C LEU A 24 15.49 -5.09 15.90
N HIS A 25 15.23 -5.55 14.67
CA HIS A 25 15.16 -6.97 14.34
C HIS A 25 16.01 -7.30 13.10
N PRO A 26 17.35 -7.20 13.21
CA PRO A 26 18.24 -7.39 12.06
C PRO A 26 18.30 -8.84 11.54
N HIS A 27 17.63 -9.78 12.19
CA HIS A 27 17.65 -11.19 11.84
C HIS A 27 16.25 -11.76 11.68
N GLY A 28 16.09 -12.67 10.69
CA GLY A 28 14.87 -13.42 10.45
C GLY A 28 13.91 -12.77 9.44
N THR A 29 12.69 -13.28 9.42
CA THR A 29 11.63 -12.85 8.49
C THR A 29 10.45 -12.33 9.29
N LYS A 30 9.89 -11.19 8.88
CA LYS A 30 8.68 -10.61 9.45
C LYS A 30 7.62 -10.44 8.38
N THR A 31 6.38 -10.66 8.76
CA THR A 31 5.23 -10.60 7.87
C THR A 31 4.24 -9.55 8.36
N PHE A 32 3.87 -8.62 7.49
CA PHE A 32 2.96 -7.53 7.79
C PHE A 32 1.76 -7.55 6.85
N LEU A 33 0.59 -7.20 7.37
CA LEU A 33 -0.62 -7.00 6.58
C LEU A 33 -0.83 -5.50 6.34
N ILE A 34 -0.89 -5.09 5.07
CA ILE A 34 -1.22 -3.72 4.67
C ILE A 34 -2.68 -3.69 4.23
N LEU A 35 -3.46 -2.83 4.87
CA LEU A 35 -4.89 -2.64 4.63
C LEU A 35 -5.12 -1.28 3.97
N GLY A 36 -5.56 -1.29 2.72
CA GLY A 36 -5.95 -0.08 2.00
C GLY A 36 -7.43 0.21 2.18
N ILE A 37 -7.74 1.33 2.83
CA ILE A 37 -9.12 1.77 3.07
C ILE A 37 -9.55 2.73 1.98
N ASP A 38 -10.74 2.48 1.40
CA ASP A 38 -11.31 3.28 0.31
C ASP A 38 -11.93 4.58 0.85
N ASN A 39 -11.09 5.49 1.38
CA ASN A 39 -11.52 6.83 1.77
C ASN A 39 -10.39 7.86 1.65
N TYR A 40 -10.78 9.16 1.64
CA TYR A 40 -9.89 10.31 1.72
C TYR A 40 -9.91 10.97 3.10
N GLY A 41 -10.70 10.44 4.03
CA GLY A 41 -10.95 11.00 5.36
C GLY A 41 -10.00 10.49 6.44
N SER A 42 -10.56 10.31 7.65
CA SER A 42 -9.81 9.75 8.78
C SER A 42 -9.48 8.26 8.56
N LEU A 43 -8.36 7.82 9.10
CA LEU A 43 -8.02 6.40 9.16
C LEU A 43 -8.94 5.61 10.12
N ASP A 44 -9.66 6.32 11.01
CA ASP A 44 -10.59 5.72 11.98
C ASP A 44 -11.98 5.42 11.36
N ASP A 45 -12.25 5.91 10.14
CA ASP A 45 -13.48 5.55 9.44
C ASP A 45 -13.51 4.06 9.14
N ASN A 46 -14.58 3.38 9.56
CA ASN A 46 -14.84 1.96 9.29
C ASN A 46 -15.16 1.71 7.80
N GLY A 47 -14.23 2.12 6.92
CA GLY A 47 -14.27 1.85 5.49
C GLY A 47 -14.06 0.38 5.18
N ARG A 48 -14.46 -0.05 3.97
CA ARG A 48 -14.10 -1.37 3.48
C ARG A 48 -12.61 -1.42 3.17
N SER A 49 -11.94 -2.48 3.61
CA SER A 49 -10.59 -2.77 3.13
C SER A 49 -10.67 -3.32 1.71
N ASP A 50 -10.42 -2.46 0.72
CA ASP A 50 -10.43 -2.85 -0.71
C ASP A 50 -9.08 -3.39 -1.18
N VAL A 51 -8.02 -3.16 -0.42
CA VAL A 51 -6.67 -3.69 -0.64
C VAL A 51 -6.22 -4.42 0.62
N MET A 52 -5.83 -5.68 0.46
CA MET A 52 -5.23 -6.50 1.51
C MET A 52 -3.96 -7.10 0.95
N MET A 53 -2.81 -6.57 1.36
CA MET A 53 -1.50 -6.99 0.87
C MET A 53 -0.68 -7.55 2.03
N LEU A 54 -0.25 -8.80 1.89
CA LEU A 54 0.70 -9.42 2.81
C LEU A 54 2.11 -9.10 2.33
N VAL A 55 2.92 -8.53 3.20
CA VAL A 55 4.30 -8.15 2.91
C VAL A 55 5.23 -8.90 3.86
N GLN A 56 6.06 -9.74 3.29
CA GLN A 56 7.08 -10.48 4.02
C GLN A 56 8.45 -9.83 3.80
N VAL A 57 9.12 -9.44 4.88
CA VAL A 57 10.42 -8.80 4.88
C VAL A 57 11.46 -9.75 5.47
N GLY A 58 12.37 -10.23 4.64
CA GLY A 58 13.52 -11.04 5.06
C GLY A 58 14.73 -10.16 5.32
N PHE A 59 15.00 -9.87 6.59
CA PHE A 59 16.07 -8.94 6.99
C PHE A 59 17.46 -9.49 6.65
N ASP A 60 17.68 -10.78 6.81
CA ASP A 60 18.99 -11.41 6.55
C ASP A 60 19.39 -11.36 5.08
N ARG A 61 18.41 -11.40 4.18
CA ARG A 61 18.62 -11.46 2.73
C ARG A 61 18.25 -10.17 2.00
N GLY A 62 17.70 -9.19 2.70
CA GLY A 62 17.16 -7.96 2.11
C GLY A 62 16.04 -8.21 1.10
N LYS A 63 15.35 -9.36 1.18
CA LYS A 63 14.26 -9.71 0.26
C LYS A 63 12.93 -9.27 0.82
N ILE A 64 12.09 -8.74 -0.06
CA ILE A 64 10.70 -8.41 0.26
C ILE A 64 9.82 -9.16 -0.74
N HIS A 65 8.84 -9.89 -0.21
CA HIS A 65 7.80 -10.55 -0.98
C HIS A 65 6.47 -9.89 -0.65
N ALA A 66 5.65 -9.62 -1.67
CA ALA A 66 4.33 -9.06 -1.50
C ALA A 66 3.30 -9.90 -2.25
N VAL A 67 2.18 -10.17 -1.60
CA VAL A 67 1.04 -10.90 -2.16
C VAL A 67 -0.22 -10.13 -1.86
N THR A 68 -1.04 -9.85 -2.87
CA THR A 68 -2.34 -9.20 -2.70
C THR A 68 -3.43 -10.24 -2.65
N PHE A 69 -4.25 -10.22 -1.62
CA PHE A 69 -5.47 -11.03 -1.52
C PHE A 69 -6.60 -10.39 -2.34
N ALA A 70 -7.31 -11.21 -3.10
CA ALA A 70 -8.54 -10.77 -3.71
C ALA A 70 -9.60 -10.53 -2.61
N ARG A 71 -10.22 -9.34 -2.60
CA ARG A 71 -11.17 -8.91 -1.56
C ARG A 71 -12.39 -9.80 -1.40
N ASP A 72 -12.76 -10.50 -2.47
CA ASP A 72 -13.94 -11.37 -2.53
C ASP A 72 -13.65 -12.82 -2.13
N ILE A 73 -12.42 -13.14 -1.72
CA ILE A 73 -12.06 -14.44 -1.14
C ILE A 73 -12.95 -14.66 0.09
N VAL A 74 -13.52 -15.85 0.17
CA VAL A 74 -14.38 -16.29 1.27
C VAL A 74 -13.56 -17.21 2.17
N ILE A 75 -13.46 -16.87 3.44
CA ILE A 75 -12.81 -17.69 4.47
C ILE A 75 -13.71 -17.76 5.71
N PRO A 76 -13.50 -18.76 6.58
CA PRO A 76 -14.16 -18.77 7.89
C PRO A 76 -13.68 -17.58 8.76
N ASP A 77 -14.61 -16.89 9.41
CA ASP A 77 -14.31 -15.95 10.48
C ASP A 77 -14.08 -16.71 11.82
N GLU A 78 -13.80 -15.97 12.90
CA GLU A 78 -13.59 -16.55 14.25
C GLU A 78 -14.82 -17.35 14.77
N ARG A 79 -16.01 -17.10 14.22
CA ARG A 79 -17.24 -17.81 14.55
C ARG A 79 -17.53 -18.98 13.60
N ASN A 80 -16.55 -19.29 12.74
CA ASN A 80 -16.65 -20.33 11.71
C ASN A 80 -17.76 -20.09 10.67
N HIS A 81 -18.10 -18.82 10.43
CA HIS A 81 -18.99 -18.43 9.32
C HIS A 81 -18.15 -18.07 8.11
N ASN A 82 -18.57 -18.53 6.95
CA ASN A 82 -17.96 -18.17 5.67
C ASN A 82 -18.29 -16.72 5.30
N VAL A 83 -17.28 -15.84 5.34
CA VAL A 83 -17.41 -14.41 5.07
C VAL A 83 -16.39 -13.94 4.07
N LYS A 84 -16.70 -12.86 3.34
CA LYS A 84 -15.71 -12.24 2.44
C LYS A 84 -14.67 -11.48 3.23
N LEU A 85 -13.41 -11.58 2.84
CA LEU A 85 -12.27 -10.90 3.48
C LEU A 85 -12.53 -9.40 3.71
N ASN A 86 -13.03 -8.69 2.71
CA ASN A 86 -13.26 -7.25 2.78
C ASN A 86 -14.39 -6.84 3.75
N THR A 87 -15.15 -7.78 4.29
CA THR A 87 -16.22 -7.49 5.25
C THR A 87 -15.81 -7.74 6.69
N ILE A 88 -14.75 -8.49 6.95
CA ILE A 88 -14.31 -8.83 8.31
C ILE A 88 -13.94 -7.56 9.08
N VAL A 89 -13.06 -6.71 8.53
CA VAL A 89 -12.64 -5.45 9.19
C VAL A 89 -13.82 -4.54 9.51
N ARG A 90 -14.82 -4.49 8.61
CA ARG A 90 -16.01 -3.67 8.82
C ARG A 90 -16.93 -4.20 9.91
N SER A 91 -17.05 -5.51 10.04
CA SER A 91 -17.99 -6.18 10.95
C SER A 91 -17.38 -6.53 12.30
N GLN A 92 -16.07 -6.58 12.37
CA GLN A 92 -15.28 -6.97 13.54
C GLN A 92 -14.17 -5.94 13.78
N ASP A 93 -12.92 -6.28 13.44
CA ASP A 93 -11.75 -5.37 13.47
C ASP A 93 -10.59 -5.97 12.65
N GLU A 94 -9.44 -5.32 12.67
CA GLU A 94 -8.24 -5.76 11.97
C GLU A 94 -7.63 -7.03 12.59
N ASP A 95 -7.69 -7.17 13.90
CA ASP A 95 -7.13 -8.32 14.60
C ASP A 95 -7.94 -9.58 14.29
N ALA A 96 -9.26 -9.47 14.12
CA ALA A 96 -10.11 -10.53 13.63
C ALA A 96 -9.76 -10.94 12.18
N LEU A 97 -9.43 -9.97 11.31
CA LEU A 97 -8.96 -10.28 9.95
C LEU A 97 -7.60 -10.98 9.99
N VAL A 98 -6.67 -10.53 10.83
CA VAL A 98 -5.36 -11.18 11.01
C VAL A 98 -5.57 -12.64 11.46
N SER A 99 -6.35 -12.86 12.51
CA SER A 99 -6.65 -14.20 13.02
C SER A 99 -7.27 -15.10 11.93
N ALA A 100 -8.22 -14.56 11.17
CA ALA A 100 -8.87 -15.31 10.10
C ALA A 100 -7.88 -15.70 8.97
N LEU A 101 -6.98 -14.79 8.58
CA LEU A 101 -5.95 -15.05 7.57
C LEU A 101 -4.90 -16.06 8.08
N GLU A 102 -4.44 -15.92 9.33
CA GLU A 102 -3.49 -16.85 9.93
C GLU A 102 -4.05 -18.27 9.95
N ASN A 103 -5.31 -18.41 10.36
CA ASN A 103 -5.98 -19.72 10.42
C ASN A 103 -6.26 -20.30 9.03
N ALA A 104 -6.70 -19.48 8.07
CA ALA A 104 -7.08 -19.97 6.74
C ALA A 104 -5.87 -20.38 5.89
N PHE A 105 -4.72 -19.72 6.07
CA PHE A 105 -3.54 -19.91 5.22
C PHE A 105 -2.33 -20.46 5.94
N ASP A 106 -2.46 -20.87 7.21
CA ASP A 106 -1.37 -21.40 8.05
C ASP A 106 -0.11 -20.50 8.00
N LEU A 107 -0.30 -19.23 8.28
CA LEU A 107 0.76 -18.22 8.26
C LEU A 107 0.78 -17.43 9.56
N LYS A 108 1.87 -16.68 9.78
CA LYS A 108 1.99 -15.77 10.92
C LYS A 108 2.12 -14.34 10.46
N ILE A 109 1.31 -13.45 11.02
CA ILE A 109 1.35 -12.01 10.78
C ILE A 109 1.89 -11.31 12.03
N ASP A 110 3.01 -10.59 11.89
CA ASP A 110 3.68 -9.93 13.01
C ASP A 110 3.06 -8.55 13.32
N GLY A 111 2.23 -8.01 12.41
CA GLY A 111 1.53 -6.75 12.61
C GLY A 111 0.78 -6.31 11.36
N TRP A 112 -0.03 -5.27 11.49
CA TRP A 112 -0.79 -4.71 10.38
C TRP A 112 -0.72 -3.19 10.34
N PHE A 113 -0.98 -2.61 9.15
CA PHE A 113 -0.99 -1.17 8.90
C PHE A 113 -2.19 -0.79 8.05
N ARG A 114 -2.87 0.31 8.42
CA ARG A 114 -3.92 0.92 7.61
C ARG A 114 -3.35 2.08 6.79
N VAL A 115 -3.71 2.14 5.53
CA VAL A 115 -3.42 3.27 4.64
C VAL A 115 -4.70 3.69 3.93
N ASN A 116 -4.91 4.99 3.77
CA ASN A 116 -6.00 5.55 2.98
C ASN A 116 -5.45 6.25 1.73
N PHE A 117 -6.32 6.72 0.86
CA PHE A 117 -5.91 7.37 -0.38
C PHE A 117 -5.05 8.61 -0.16
N SER A 118 -5.40 9.44 0.82
CA SER A 118 -4.62 10.63 1.15
C SER A 118 -3.20 10.28 1.60
N SER A 119 -3.04 9.23 2.41
CA SER A 119 -1.73 8.75 2.85
C SER A 119 -0.88 8.26 1.67
N VAL A 120 -1.47 7.48 0.76
CA VAL A 120 -0.75 6.97 -0.43
C VAL A 120 -0.26 8.13 -1.30
N ILE A 121 -1.13 9.10 -1.60
CA ILE A 121 -0.76 10.30 -2.38
C ILE A 121 0.39 11.03 -1.70
N THR A 122 0.24 11.34 -0.41
CA THR A 122 1.24 12.10 0.35
C THR A 122 2.61 11.40 0.39
N ILE A 123 2.62 10.06 0.58
CA ILE A 123 3.86 9.27 0.58
C ILE A 123 4.56 9.38 -0.77
N ILE A 124 3.83 9.17 -1.85
CA ILE A 124 4.40 9.17 -3.20
C ILE A 124 4.92 10.55 -3.58
N ASP A 125 4.16 11.60 -3.27
CA ASP A 125 4.57 12.99 -3.56
C ASP A 125 5.80 13.39 -2.74
N ALA A 126 5.85 12.99 -1.46
CA ALA A 126 7.02 13.23 -0.61
C ALA A 126 8.29 12.49 -1.08
N MET A 127 8.12 11.36 -1.78
CA MET A 127 9.22 10.63 -2.43
C MET A 127 9.64 11.23 -3.79
N GLY A 128 8.98 12.30 -4.25
CA GLY A 128 9.21 12.91 -5.56
C GLY A 128 8.60 12.12 -6.72
N GLY A 129 7.52 11.40 -6.46
CA GLY A 129 6.85 10.53 -7.42
C GLY A 129 7.38 9.10 -7.42
N VAL A 130 6.79 8.22 -8.22
CA VAL A 130 7.19 6.81 -8.37
C VAL A 130 7.35 6.45 -9.85
N GLU A 131 8.40 5.68 -10.17
CA GLU A 131 8.67 5.21 -11.54
C GLU A 131 8.06 3.83 -11.76
N ILE A 132 7.18 3.74 -12.78
CA ILE A 132 6.53 2.50 -13.21
C ILE A 132 6.58 2.39 -14.73
N ASP A 133 6.72 1.17 -15.21
CA ASP A 133 6.62 0.84 -16.63
C ASP A 133 5.15 0.65 -16.99
N LEU A 134 4.60 1.59 -17.78
CA LEU A 134 3.19 1.66 -18.16
C LEU A 134 2.99 1.11 -19.57
N THR A 135 1.85 0.49 -19.79
CA THR A 135 1.33 0.27 -21.13
C THR A 135 0.69 1.56 -21.67
N GLU A 136 0.56 1.68 -22.99
CA GLU A 136 -0.14 2.81 -23.64
C GLU A 136 -1.56 2.98 -23.09
N ALA A 137 -2.28 1.86 -22.90
CA ALA A 137 -3.64 1.87 -22.35
C ALA A 137 -3.71 2.39 -20.92
N GLU A 138 -2.72 2.04 -20.07
CA GLU A 138 -2.62 2.53 -18.69
C GLU A 138 -2.31 4.02 -18.65
N ALA A 139 -1.33 4.49 -19.43
CA ALA A 139 -0.98 5.89 -19.54
C ALA A 139 -2.18 6.73 -19.98
N HIS A 140 -2.85 6.32 -21.06
CA HIS A 140 -4.06 7.00 -21.56
C HIS A 140 -5.20 7.01 -20.54
N TYR A 141 -5.41 5.88 -19.82
CA TYR A 141 -6.46 5.80 -18.79
C TYR A 141 -6.20 6.80 -17.66
N ILE A 142 -4.96 6.91 -17.19
CA ILE A 142 -4.57 7.79 -16.08
C ILE A 142 -4.75 9.25 -16.51
N ASP A 143 -4.20 9.65 -17.67
CA ASP A 143 -4.34 11.02 -18.20
C ASP A 143 -5.80 11.44 -18.39
N LYS A 144 -6.64 10.52 -18.87
CA LYS A 144 -8.08 10.77 -19.03
C LYS A 144 -8.80 10.99 -17.69
N LYS A 145 -8.30 10.38 -16.59
CA LYS A 145 -8.94 10.41 -15.29
C LYS A 145 -8.44 11.54 -14.40
N GLU A 146 -7.13 11.70 -14.34
CA GLU A 146 -6.46 12.64 -13.42
C GLU A 146 -6.05 13.93 -14.14
N GLY A 147 -6.05 13.93 -15.49
CA GLY A 147 -5.52 15.02 -16.29
C GLY A 147 -4.01 14.93 -16.51
N THR A 148 -3.52 15.75 -17.41
CA THR A 148 -2.09 15.81 -17.75
C THR A 148 -1.36 16.73 -16.78
N TYR A 149 -0.29 16.23 -16.19
CA TYR A 149 0.60 16.99 -15.31
C TYR A 149 1.90 17.28 -16.07
N PRO A 150 2.26 18.57 -16.33
CA PRO A 150 3.46 18.92 -17.10
C PRO A 150 4.76 18.33 -16.52
N ASP A 151 4.86 18.27 -15.20
CA ASP A 151 6.04 17.74 -14.51
C ASP A 151 6.05 16.19 -14.42
N TYR A 152 4.92 15.55 -14.76
CA TYR A 152 4.72 14.10 -14.71
C TYR A 152 4.01 13.60 -15.98
N PRO A 153 4.63 13.78 -17.17
CA PRO A 153 4.04 13.33 -18.43
C PRO A 153 4.00 11.80 -18.48
N LEU A 154 2.90 11.26 -19.02
CA LEU A 154 2.70 9.82 -19.15
C LEU A 154 2.73 9.40 -20.62
N ALA A 155 3.38 8.27 -20.87
CA ALA A 155 3.45 7.59 -22.16
C ALA A 155 3.63 6.09 -21.93
N GLU A 156 3.66 5.31 -23.01
CA GLU A 156 4.10 3.91 -22.92
C GLU A 156 5.57 3.84 -22.47
N GLY A 157 5.87 2.86 -21.61
CA GLY A 157 7.19 2.66 -21.05
C GLY A 157 7.36 3.28 -19.66
N ARG A 158 8.60 3.54 -19.30
CA ARG A 158 8.96 3.98 -17.96
C ARG A 158 8.61 5.44 -17.71
N CYS A 159 7.61 5.66 -16.87
CA CYS A 159 7.13 6.99 -16.49
C CYS A 159 7.24 7.22 -15.00
N ARG A 160 7.43 8.49 -14.61
CA ARG A 160 7.32 8.93 -13.22
C ARG A 160 5.91 9.48 -13.00
N MET A 161 5.21 8.95 -12.00
CA MET A 161 3.87 9.37 -11.61
C MET A 161 3.92 10.12 -10.28
N ASN A 162 3.09 11.16 -10.13
CA ASN A 162 2.78 11.75 -8.84
C ASN A 162 1.81 10.86 -8.05
N GLY A 163 1.48 11.25 -6.80
CA GLY A 163 0.63 10.44 -5.93
C GLY A 163 -0.77 10.21 -6.47
N ALA A 164 -1.38 11.22 -7.10
CA ALA A 164 -2.73 11.11 -7.69
C ALA A 164 -2.73 10.13 -8.88
N GLN A 165 -1.77 10.26 -9.78
CA GLN A 165 -1.60 9.37 -10.94
C GLN A 165 -1.32 7.91 -10.49
N ALA A 166 -0.45 7.73 -9.50
CA ALA A 166 -0.14 6.41 -8.96
C ALA A 166 -1.33 5.76 -8.24
N LEU A 167 -2.12 6.55 -7.51
CA LEU A 167 -3.36 6.07 -6.92
C LEU A 167 -4.38 5.67 -7.99
N CYS A 168 -4.54 6.48 -9.05
CA CYS A 168 -5.41 6.17 -10.19
C CYS A 168 -4.98 4.86 -10.87
N TYR A 169 -3.67 4.67 -11.10
CA TYR A 169 -3.10 3.44 -11.62
C TYR A 169 -3.46 2.22 -10.77
N ALA A 170 -3.24 2.29 -9.45
CA ALA A 170 -3.52 1.19 -8.53
C ALA A 170 -5.02 0.85 -8.38
N ARG A 171 -5.91 1.81 -8.72
CA ARG A 171 -7.37 1.64 -8.65
C ARG A 171 -8.02 1.28 -9.99
N CYS A 172 -7.26 1.24 -11.08
CA CYS A 172 -7.80 0.96 -12.41
C CYS A 172 -8.43 -0.45 -12.45
N ARG A 173 -9.71 -0.49 -12.87
CA ARG A 173 -10.49 -1.72 -13.10
C ARG A 173 -11.03 -1.82 -14.51
N LYS A 174 -10.91 -0.74 -15.30
CA LYS A 174 -11.55 -0.66 -16.61
C LYS A 174 -10.75 -1.31 -17.73
N LEU A 175 -9.46 -1.52 -17.52
CA LEU A 175 -8.57 -2.11 -18.51
C LEU A 175 -8.58 -3.64 -18.45
N ASP A 176 -8.92 -4.18 -17.26
CA ASP A 176 -8.93 -5.61 -16.98
C ASP A 176 -9.80 -5.91 -15.75
N ASN A 177 -9.66 -7.11 -15.20
CA ASN A 177 -10.40 -7.60 -14.04
C ASN A 177 -9.72 -7.22 -12.70
N ASP A 178 -10.26 -7.75 -11.59
CA ASP A 178 -9.70 -7.54 -10.25
C ASP A 178 -8.30 -8.14 -10.05
N LEU A 179 -7.92 -9.15 -10.82
CA LEU A 179 -6.55 -9.71 -10.80
C LEU A 179 -5.54 -8.70 -11.33
N GLY A 180 -5.80 -8.09 -12.49
CA GLY A 180 -4.95 -7.06 -13.05
C GLY A 180 -4.81 -5.82 -12.13
N ARG A 181 -5.86 -5.50 -11.36
CA ARG A 181 -5.76 -4.48 -10.31
C ARG A 181 -4.78 -4.91 -9.21
N GLY A 182 -4.85 -6.15 -8.73
CA GLY A 182 -3.93 -6.70 -7.75
C GLY A 182 -2.48 -6.66 -8.21
N ASP A 183 -2.24 -6.98 -9.48
CA ASP A 183 -0.91 -6.91 -10.11
C ASP A 183 -0.37 -5.47 -10.12
N ARG A 184 -1.22 -4.47 -10.47
CA ARG A 184 -0.82 -3.06 -10.43
C ARG A 184 -0.49 -2.58 -9.02
N GLN A 185 -1.24 -2.99 -8.01
CA GLN A 185 -0.94 -2.68 -6.62
C GLN A 185 0.40 -3.29 -6.18
N THR A 186 0.67 -4.52 -6.56
CA THR A 186 1.95 -5.19 -6.30
C THR A 186 3.11 -4.53 -7.04
N LYS A 187 2.92 -4.12 -8.31
CA LYS A 187 3.92 -3.35 -9.06
C LYS A 187 4.22 -2.00 -8.40
N LEU A 188 3.18 -1.24 -8.02
CA LEU A 188 3.33 0.05 -7.33
C LEU A 188 4.10 -0.13 -6.02
N PHE A 189 3.70 -1.09 -5.18
CA PHE A 189 4.39 -1.37 -3.93
C PHE A 189 5.86 -1.74 -4.16
N SER A 190 6.14 -2.60 -5.13
CA SER A 190 7.51 -3.02 -5.48
C SER A 190 8.37 -1.85 -5.96
N ALA A 191 7.79 -0.93 -6.75
CA ALA A 191 8.46 0.28 -7.21
C ALA A 191 8.78 1.22 -6.05
N LEU A 192 7.86 1.43 -5.11
CA LEU A 192 8.08 2.23 -3.90
C LEU A 192 9.20 1.65 -3.04
N VAL A 193 9.21 0.34 -2.82
CA VAL A 193 10.29 -0.35 -2.09
C VAL A 193 11.63 -0.18 -2.80
N ALA A 194 11.67 -0.35 -4.12
CA ALA A 194 12.90 -0.19 -4.89
C ALA A 194 13.43 1.26 -4.83
N GLN A 195 12.54 2.25 -4.85
CA GLN A 195 12.90 3.65 -4.74
C GLN A 195 13.44 3.99 -3.35
N THR A 196 12.77 3.53 -2.28
CA THR A 196 13.22 3.74 -0.89
C THR A 196 14.64 3.20 -0.68
N ARG A 197 14.99 2.06 -1.27
CA ARG A 197 16.36 1.49 -1.19
C ARG A 197 17.43 2.34 -1.89
N ARG A 198 17.05 3.16 -2.87
CA ARG A 198 17.95 4.06 -3.60
C ARG A 198 18.07 5.43 -2.92
N MET A 199 17.13 5.78 -2.04
CA MET A 199 17.17 7.02 -1.28
C MET A 199 18.28 6.94 -0.24
N SER A 200 19.13 7.95 -0.21
CA SER A 200 20.11 8.12 0.88
C SER A 200 19.38 8.34 2.22
N ALA A 201 19.95 7.87 3.32
CA ALA A 201 19.39 8.08 4.65
C ALA A 201 19.09 9.56 4.95
N THR A 202 19.86 10.48 4.38
CA THR A 202 19.63 11.94 4.45
C THR A 202 18.36 12.37 3.75
N ASN A 203 17.99 11.76 2.60
CA ASN A 203 16.77 12.09 1.87
C ASN A 203 15.52 11.49 2.54
N VAL A 204 15.64 10.33 3.18
CA VAL A 204 14.55 9.77 4.00
C VAL A 204 14.25 10.72 5.18
N VAL A 205 15.27 11.29 5.83
CA VAL A 205 15.10 12.25 6.93
C VAL A 205 14.52 13.58 6.46
N SER A 206 14.82 14.05 5.24
CA SER A 206 14.23 15.30 4.70
C SER A 206 12.75 15.12 4.35
N VAL A 207 12.38 14.00 3.77
CA VAL A 207 10.95 13.61 3.52
C VAL A 207 10.17 13.56 4.83
N VAL A 208 10.85 13.22 5.93
CA VAL A 208 10.29 13.15 7.29
C VAL A 208 10.15 14.54 7.95
N ARG A 209 10.91 15.55 7.50
CA ARG A 209 10.93 16.91 8.09
C ARG A 209 10.00 17.92 7.41
N GLU A 210 9.56 17.70 6.18
CA GLU A 210 8.56 18.52 5.47
C GLU A 210 7.12 18.04 5.75
#